data_144faf11b5d3c9cc3331c80d8c1241d4
#
_entry.id   144faf11b5d3c9cc3331c80d8c1241d4
#
_cell.length_a   1.000
_cell.length_b   1.000
_cell.length_c   1.000
_cell.angle_alpha   90.00
_cell.angle_beta   90.00
_cell.angle_gamma   90.00
#
_symmetry.space_group_name_H-M   'P 1'
#
loop_
_entity.id
_entity.type
_entity.pdbx_description
1 polymer ?
#
loop_
_entity_poly.entity_id
_entity_poly.type
_entity_poly.pdbx_seq_one_letter_code
_entity_poly.pdbx_strand_id
1 'polypeptide(L)' 'MLVVALAACAIRLSPLQERAWDAFYECKPKAPTAVLEQIQEDGAISYSAREGDVGIMQRCLEEKFGYRFH' A
#
# COMPACT_ATOMS: atom_id res chain seq x y z
N MET A 1 24.12 22.20 -3.75
CA MET A 1 23.82 21.84 -3.99
C MET A 1 22.91 21.32 -4.56
N LEU A 2 22.40 20.93 -4.92
CA LEU A 2 21.64 20.57 -5.48
C LEU A 2 21.28 19.36 -5.75
N VAL A 3 21.53 18.73 -5.63
CA VAL A 3 21.54 17.54 -5.86
C VAL A 3 20.57 16.73 -5.29
N VAL A 4 20.29 16.91 -4.21
CA VAL A 4 19.43 16.27 -3.55
C VAL A 4 18.15 16.04 -4.12
N ALA A 5 17.62 16.90 -4.64
CA ALA A 5 16.38 16.80 -5.17
C ALA A 5 16.24 15.75 -6.22
N LEU A 6 17.30 15.44 -6.81
CA LEU A 6 17.28 14.46 -7.80
C LEU A 6 16.85 13.13 -7.33
N ALA A 7 17.26 12.79 -6.17
CA ALA A 7 16.93 11.49 -5.66
C ALA A 7 15.45 11.36 -5.52
N ALA A 8 14.83 12.38 -5.10
CA ALA A 8 13.42 12.31 -4.88
C ALA A 8 12.70 12.14 -6.19
N CYS A 9 13.20 12.74 -7.21
CA CYS A 9 12.54 12.62 -8.48
C CYS A 9 12.62 11.24 -9.06
N ALA A 10 13.64 10.52 -8.69
CA ALA A 10 13.84 9.21 -9.25
C ALA A 10 12.82 8.21 -8.75
N ILE A 11 12.20 8.49 -7.63
CA ILE A 11 11.26 7.56 -7.06
C ILE A 11 9.87 8.13 -7.15
N ARG A 12 9.27 7.98 -8.30
CA ARG A 12 7.94 8.50 -8.48
C ARG A 12 6.98 7.35 -8.64
N LEU A 13 5.95 7.31 -7.82
CA LEU A 13 4.95 6.28 -7.90
C LEU A 13 3.98 6.59 -9.03
N SER A 14 3.47 5.54 -9.68
CA SER A 14 2.43 5.73 -10.66
C SER A 14 1.14 6.10 -9.94
N PRO A 15 0.14 6.64 -10.64
CA PRO A 15 -1.13 6.95 -10.00
C PRO A 15 -1.77 5.75 -9.31
N LEU A 16 -1.63 4.56 -9.89
CA LEU A 16 -2.19 3.36 -9.28
C LEU A 16 -1.43 3.01 -8.01
N GLN A 17 -0.11 3.19 -8.02
CA GLN A 17 0.68 2.94 -6.82
C GLN A 17 0.35 3.93 -5.71
N GLU A 18 0.12 5.18 -6.05
CA GLU A 18 -0.23 6.18 -5.05
C GLU A 18 -1.57 5.86 -4.41
N ARG A 19 -2.54 5.43 -5.20
CA ARG A 19 -3.84 5.07 -4.68
C ARG A 19 -3.73 3.86 -3.76
N ALA A 20 -2.92 2.88 -4.14
CA ALA A 20 -2.72 1.70 -3.33
C ALA A 20 -2.03 2.05 -2.01
N TRP A 21 -1.04 2.92 -2.07
CA TRP A 21 -0.34 3.38 -0.89
C TRP A 21 -1.31 4.04 0.09
N ASP A 22 -2.13 4.98 -0.43
CA ASP A 22 -3.09 5.66 0.41
C ASP A 22 -4.11 4.70 1.01
N ALA A 23 -4.57 3.75 0.21
CA ALA A 23 -5.54 2.77 0.67
C ALA A 23 -4.96 1.93 1.80
N PHE A 24 -3.73 1.46 1.62
CA PHE A 24 -3.10 0.62 2.62
C PHE A 24 -2.97 1.36 3.95
N TYR A 25 -2.48 2.59 3.92
CA TYR A 25 -2.28 3.33 5.15
C TYR A 25 -3.58 3.84 5.76
N GLU A 26 -4.61 3.98 4.97
CA GLU A 26 -5.92 4.30 5.52
C GLU A 26 -6.49 3.11 6.27
N CYS A 27 -6.20 1.89 5.83
CA CYS A 27 -6.69 0.69 6.48
C CYS A 27 -5.77 0.21 7.62
N LYS A 28 -4.54 0.68 7.66
CA LYS A 28 -3.57 0.19 8.64
C LYS A 28 -4.01 0.34 10.10
N PRO A 29 -4.70 1.41 10.52
CA PRO A 29 -5.13 1.50 11.91
C PRO A 29 -6.03 0.36 12.35
N LYS A 30 -6.73 -0.28 11.41
CA LYS A 30 -7.60 -1.39 11.73
C LYS A 30 -6.83 -2.71 11.79
N ALA A 31 -5.67 -2.75 11.14
CA ALA A 31 -4.83 -3.94 11.10
C ALA A 31 -3.38 -3.53 11.41
N PRO A 32 -3.11 -3.10 12.64
CA PRO A 32 -1.83 -2.45 12.98
C PRO A 32 -0.58 -3.31 12.79
N THR A 33 -0.71 -4.63 12.74
CA THR A 33 0.47 -5.46 12.52
C THR A 33 0.81 -5.59 11.03
N ALA A 34 0.01 -5.01 10.14
CA ALA A 34 0.28 -5.09 8.72
C ALA A 34 1.49 -4.26 8.34
N VAL A 35 2.38 -4.85 7.55
CA VAL A 35 3.57 -4.19 7.08
C VAL A 35 3.58 -4.26 5.56
N LEU A 36 3.64 -3.10 4.92
CA LEU A 36 3.65 -3.04 3.48
C LEU A 36 5.00 -3.50 2.96
N GLU A 37 4.99 -4.43 2.03
CA GLU A 37 6.21 -4.96 1.45
C GLU A 37 6.48 -4.42 0.06
N GLN A 38 5.46 -4.35 -0.76
CA GLN A 38 5.64 -3.91 -2.13
C GLN A 38 4.33 -3.45 -2.74
N ILE A 39 4.39 -2.47 -3.61
CA ILE A 39 3.25 -2.08 -4.43
C ILE A 39 3.72 -2.14 -5.88
N GLN A 40 3.06 -2.98 -6.67
CA GLN A 40 3.43 -3.15 -8.07
C GLN A 40 2.88 -1.99 -8.90
N GLU A 41 3.36 -1.88 -10.12
CA GLU A 41 2.96 -0.78 -10.99
C GLU A 41 1.46 -0.72 -11.25
N ASP A 42 0.82 -1.87 -11.25
CA ASP A 42 -0.63 -1.93 -11.48
C ASP A 42 -1.43 -1.68 -10.20
N GLY A 43 -0.75 -1.37 -9.12
CA GLY A 43 -1.42 -1.12 -7.85
C GLY A 43 -1.60 -2.33 -6.96
N ALA A 44 -1.11 -3.49 -7.37
CA ALA A 44 -1.23 -4.68 -6.54
C ALA A 44 -0.38 -4.53 -5.29
N ILE A 45 -0.94 -4.85 -4.15
CA ILE A 45 -0.30 -4.66 -2.85
C ILE A 45 0.15 -5.98 -2.28
N SER A 46 1.41 -6.04 -1.85
CA SER A 46 1.94 -7.17 -1.10
C SER A 46 2.23 -6.70 0.30
N TYR A 47 1.75 -7.42 1.28
CA TYR A 47 1.98 -7.08 2.68
C TYR A 47 1.98 -8.32 3.54
N SER A 48 2.50 -8.19 4.75
CA SER A 48 2.43 -9.26 5.73
C SER A 48 1.80 -8.71 7.00
N ALA A 49 1.17 -9.58 7.77
CA ALA A 49 0.50 -9.17 8.99
C ALA A 49 0.26 -10.41 9.83
N ARG A 50 -0.10 -10.21 11.09
CA ARG A 50 -0.49 -11.33 11.90
C ARG A 50 -1.80 -11.90 11.36
N GLU A 51 -2.01 -13.17 11.66
CA GLU A 51 -3.13 -13.92 11.11
C GLU A 51 -4.45 -13.18 11.10
N GLY A 52 -4.87 -12.63 12.19
CA GLY A 52 -6.13 -11.92 12.25
C GLY A 52 -6.15 -10.65 11.43
N ASP A 53 -5.03 -9.97 11.34
CA ASP A 53 -4.95 -8.69 10.64
C ASP A 53 -4.94 -8.85 9.14
N VAL A 54 -4.50 -9.98 8.63
CA VAL A 54 -4.50 -10.22 7.19
C VAL A 54 -5.93 -10.08 6.66
N GLY A 55 -6.87 -10.77 7.29
CA GLY A 55 -8.26 -10.71 6.84
C GLY A 55 -8.86 -9.33 7.01
N ILE A 56 -8.50 -8.64 8.08
CA ILE A 56 -9.03 -7.30 8.32
C ILE A 56 -8.52 -6.34 7.26
N MET A 57 -7.25 -6.41 6.93
CA MET A 57 -6.68 -5.54 5.91
C MET A 57 -7.30 -5.84 4.55
N GLN A 58 -7.42 -7.11 4.19
CA GLN A 58 -8.01 -7.47 2.91
C GLN A 58 -9.44 -6.95 2.79
N ARG A 59 -10.23 -7.14 3.85
CA ARG A 59 -11.60 -6.69 3.81
C ARG A 59 -11.69 -5.17 3.69
N CYS A 60 -10.86 -4.44 4.40
CA CYS A 60 -10.85 -3.00 4.33
C CYS A 60 -10.50 -2.52 2.93
N LEU A 61 -9.47 -3.11 2.33
CA LEU A 61 -9.04 -2.72 0.99
C LEU A 61 -10.11 -3.06 -0.05
N GLU A 62 -10.76 -4.19 0.09
CA GLU A 62 -11.80 -4.58 -0.84
C GLU A 62 -13.04 -3.69 -0.71
N GLU A 63 -13.47 -3.43 0.50
CA GLU A 63 -14.67 -2.66 0.70
C GLU A 63 -14.52 -1.19 0.38
N LYS A 64 -13.39 -0.62 0.74
CA LYS A 64 -13.20 0.81 0.53
C LYS A 64 -12.68 1.16 -0.84
N PHE A 65 -11.85 0.31 -1.40
CA PHE A 65 -11.14 0.67 -2.61
C PHE A 65 -11.31 -0.32 -3.75
N GLY A 66 -12.04 -1.38 -3.53
CA GLY A 66 -12.32 -2.34 -4.60
C GLY A 66 -11.16 -3.23 -5.00
N TYR A 67 -10.12 -3.31 -4.16
CA TYR A 67 -9.00 -4.19 -4.48
C TYR A 67 -9.39 -5.65 -4.28
N ARG A 68 -8.87 -6.51 -5.11
CA ARG A 68 -9.11 -7.94 -5.00
C ARG A 68 -7.81 -8.66 -4.76
N PHE A 69 -7.87 -9.69 -3.92
CA PHE A 69 -6.71 -10.48 -3.57
C PHE A 69 -7.00 -11.94 -3.82
N HIS A 70 -6.01 -12.67 -4.24
CA HIS A 70 -6.17 -14.11 -4.51
C HIS A 70 -5.22 -14.95 -3.70
#